data_59ca28e823f34a79297d12f49acd9188
#
_entry.id   59ca28e823f34a79297d12f49acd9188
#
_cell.length_a   1.000
_cell.length_b   1.000
_cell.length_c   1.000
_cell.angle_alpha   90.00
_cell.angle_beta   90.00
_cell.angle_gamma   90.00
#
_symmetry.space_group_name_H-M   'P 1'
#
loop_
_entity.id
_entity.type
_entity.pdbx_description
1 polymer ?
#
loop_
_entity_poly.entity_id
_entity_poly.type
_entity_poly.pdbx_seq_one_letter_code
_entity_poly.pdbx_strand_id
1 'polypeptide(L)'
;MKSFSAFRIHEEERKIVARFEELTLDDLSPGDVVVRVTYSGINYKDALAATGNGRILRRYPLVGGIDFAGVVESSADARFRAGDEVLVTGCALSETHDGGYAEYARVPADWIIPMPQGLEPRSAMALGTAGFTAALAIHLMERNEQAPGGAAIVVTGATGGVGSIAIDMLSSRGYEVIAVSGKADAVDYLKSLGAARVLLRDEIDYGKKPLEAAQFGGAIDNVGGKTLAWLTRTVGFRGNIASIGNAGGAQLETTVMPFILRGVNILGINSSATPRALRLAVWQRIATDLAPRHLARIVTGTVDFADLPGAFAALIAGHNLGRTLVKIG
;
A
#
# COMPACT_ATOMS: atom_id res chain seq x y z
N MET A 1 29.54 -19.92 -0.02
CA MET A 1 28.65 -18.95 -0.67
C MET A 1 28.85 -17.59 -0.02
N LYS A 2 28.61 -16.49 -0.74
CA LYS A 2 28.74 -15.14 -0.20
C LYS A 2 27.58 -14.89 0.76
N SER A 3 27.87 -14.50 2.00
CA SER A 3 26.83 -14.04 2.94
C SER A 3 26.40 -12.61 2.63
N PHE A 4 25.22 -12.24 3.10
CA PHE A 4 24.65 -10.91 2.94
C PHE A 4 23.75 -10.57 4.13
N SER A 5 23.58 -9.29 4.40
CA SER A 5 22.79 -8.81 5.52
C SER A 5 21.27 -8.87 5.22
N ALA A 6 20.49 -9.29 6.21
CA ALA A 6 19.04 -9.36 6.17
C ALA A 6 18.41 -8.97 7.51
N PHE A 7 17.26 -8.29 7.46
CA PHE A 7 16.45 -7.99 8.64
C PHE A 7 15.40 -9.07 8.83
N ARG A 8 15.60 -9.94 9.82
CA ARG A 8 14.83 -11.17 10.02
C ARG A 8 13.95 -11.07 11.25
N ILE A 9 12.72 -11.59 11.13
CA ILE A 9 11.69 -11.56 12.17
C ILE A 9 11.52 -12.98 12.72
N HIS A 10 11.65 -13.12 14.03
CA HIS A 10 11.56 -14.38 14.78
C HIS A 10 10.38 -14.36 15.75
N GLU A 11 9.95 -15.54 16.16
CA GLU A 11 9.12 -15.74 17.33
C GLU A 11 9.93 -16.52 18.37
N GLU A 12 10.32 -15.85 19.47
CA GLU A 12 11.10 -16.41 20.56
C GLU A 12 10.26 -16.31 21.84
N GLU A 13 10.00 -17.43 22.51
CA GLU A 13 9.17 -17.47 23.74
C GLU A 13 7.81 -16.72 23.59
N ARG A 14 7.17 -16.86 22.43
CA ARG A 14 5.91 -16.15 22.04
C ARG A 14 6.03 -14.63 21.91
N LYS A 15 7.24 -14.10 21.83
CA LYS A 15 7.51 -12.69 21.55
C LYS A 15 8.11 -12.54 20.16
N ILE A 16 7.75 -11.47 19.50
CA ILE A 16 8.37 -11.13 18.21
C ILE A 16 9.69 -10.42 18.50
N VAL A 17 10.75 -10.94 17.88
CA VAL A 17 12.09 -10.38 17.92
C VAL A 17 12.57 -10.20 16.48
N ALA A 18 12.91 -8.98 16.10
CA ALA A 18 13.42 -8.67 14.78
C ALA A 18 14.84 -8.12 14.89
N ARG A 19 15.75 -8.65 14.05
CA ARG A 19 17.18 -8.29 14.08
C ARG A 19 17.85 -8.48 12.74
N PHE A 20 19.01 -7.85 12.57
CA PHE A 20 19.88 -8.10 11.43
C PHE A 20 20.64 -9.42 11.62
N GLU A 21 20.75 -10.19 10.54
CA GLU A 21 21.49 -11.45 10.49
C GLU A 21 22.23 -11.56 9.16
N GLU A 22 23.34 -12.30 9.16
CA GLU A 22 24.04 -12.72 7.95
C GLU A 22 23.40 -14.00 7.43
N LEU A 23 22.91 -13.98 6.19
CA LEU A 23 22.28 -15.10 5.52
C LEU A 23 23.05 -15.47 4.24
N THR A 24 22.75 -16.65 3.71
CA THR A 24 23.13 -17.09 2.37
C THR A 24 21.86 -17.30 1.53
N LEU A 25 22.00 -17.50 0.22
CA LEU A 25 20.84 -17.77 -0.64
C LEU A 25 20.11 -19.07 -0.25
N ASP A 26 20.80 -20.02 0.38
CA ASP A 26 20.18 -21.28 0.81
C ASP A 26 19.28 -21.12 2.04
N ASP A 27 19.48 -20.06 2.81
CA ASP A 27 18.63 -19.72 3.96
C ASP A 27 17.31 -19.08 3.56
N LEU A 28 17.19 -18.59 2.31
CA LEU A 28 15.98 -17.94 1.79
C LEU A 28 14.94 -18.97 1.33
N SER A 29 13.69 -18.57 1.38
CA SER A 29 12.57 -19.29 0.79
C SER A 29 12.83 -19.66 -0.68
N PRO A 30 12.30 -20.78 -1.18
CA PRO A 30 12.54 -21.21 -2.56
C PRO A 30 11.94 -20.24 -3.58
N GLY A 31 12.63 -20.13 -4.73
CA GLY A 31 12.20 -19.29 -5.85
C GLY A 31 13.11 -19.49 -7.06
N ASP A 32 12.60 -19.09 -8.22
CA ASP A 32 13.27 -19.27 -9.51
C ASP A 32 14.22 -18.12 -9.86
N VAL A 33 14.02 -16.97 -9.22
CA VAL A 33 14.75 -15.75 -9.54
C VAL A 33 15.37 -15.16 -8.27
N VAL A 34 16.65 -14.85 -8.35
CA VAL A 34 17.40 -14.11 -7.33
C VAL A 34 17.52 -12.67 -7.78
N VAL A 35 17.12 -11.74 -6.91
CA VAL A 35 17.18 -10.30 -7.15
C VAL A 35 18.12 -9.65 -6.15
N ARG A 36 19.08 -8.88 -6.62
CA ARG A 36 19.86 -7.96 -5.78
C ARG A 36 18.99 -6.73 -5.51
N VAL A 37 18.57 -6.58 -4.27
CA VAL A 37 17.63 -5.53 -3.85
C VAL A 37 18.38 -4.21 -3.72
N THR A 38 17.81 -3.15 -4.28
CA THR A 38 18.36 -1.80 -4.17
C THR A 38 17.49 -0.89 -3.27
N TYR A 39 16.18 -1.02 -3.38
CA TYR A 39 15.23 -0.29 -2.56
C TYR A 39 14.08 -1.17 -2.10
N SER A 40 13.54 -0.84 -0.93
CA SER A 40 12.26 -1.32 -0.42
C SER A 40 11.42 -0.14 0.10
N GLY A 41 10.15 -0.37 0.38
CA GLY A 41 9.29 0.60 1.05
C GLY A 41 9.08 0.26 2.52
N ILE A 42 8.68 1.24 3.34
CA ILE A 42 8.15 0.95 4.68
C ILE A 42 6.63 1.06 4.63
N ASN A 43 5.97 -0.04 4.95
CA ASN A 43 4.52 -0.14 5.01
C ASN A 43 4.06 -0.39 6.45
N TYR A 44 2.83 0.01 6.79
CA TYR A 44 2.27 -0.21 8.13
C TYR A 44 2.29 -1.69 8.52
N LYS A 45 2.08 -2.57 7.55
CA LYS A 45 2.13 -4.03 7.73
C LYS A 45 3.53 -4.51 8.14
N ASP A 46 4.59 -3.92 7.58
CA ASP A 46 5.98 -4.25 7.95
C ASP A 46 6.28 -3.86 9.39
N ALA A 47 5.83 -2.65 9.79
CA ALA A 47 6.00 -2.18 11.16
C ALA A 47 5.23 -3.06 12.16
N LEU A 48 3.97 -3.44 11.85
CA LEU A 48 3.20 -4.36 12.68
C LEU A 48 3.91 -5.72 12.83
N ALA A 49 4.48 -6.24 11.76
CA ALA A 49 5.22 -7.50 11.73
C ALA A 49 6.46 -7.44 12.61
N ALA A 50 7.31 -6.43 12.40
CA ALA A 50 8.60 -6.30 13.06
C ALA A 50 8.49 -5.96 14.56
N THR A 51 7.42 -5.25 14.96
CA THR A 51 7.21 -4.84 16.36
C THR A 51 6.30 -5.77 17.15
N GLY A 52 5.72 -6.79 16.51
CA GLY A 52 4.77 -7.70 17.16
C GLY A 52 3.39 -7.09 17.46
N ASN A 53 3.11 -5.87 16.98
CA ASN A 53 1.82 -5.21 17.16
C ASN A 53 0.71 -5.79 16.25
N GLY A 54 1.06 -6.74 15.37
CA GLY A 54 0.10 -7.46 14.53
C GLY A 54 0.64 -8.82 14.10
N ARG A 55 -0.22 -9.83 14.09
CA ARG A 55 0.14 -11.19 13.63
C ARG A 55 0.13 -11.23 12.10
N ILE A 56 1.22 -10.80 11.48
CA ILE A 56 1.38 -10.76 10.02
C ILE A 56 2.01 -12.04 9.49
N LEU A 57 3.15 -12.45 10.04
CA LEU A 57 3.85 -13.66 9.64
C LEU A 57 3.03 -14.90 10.05
N ARG A 58 2.99 -15.88 9.17
CA ARG A 58 2.31 -17.17 9.38
C ARG A 58 3.30 -18.31 9.66
N ARG A 59 4.59 -18.03 9.48
CA ARG A 59 5.71 -18.88 9.87
C ARG A 59 6.90 -18.02 10.28
N TYR A 60 7.78 -18.57 11.06
CA TYR A 60 9.00 -17.93 11.55
C TYR A 60 10.19 -18.89 11.40
N PRO A 61 11.42 -18.39 11.24
CA PRO A 61 11.71 -16.98 10.97
C PRO A 61 11.49 -16.63 9.49
N LEU A 62 11.29 -15.33 9.18
CA LEU A 62 11.25 -14.81 7.81
C LEU A 62 11.95 -13.46 7.73
N VAL A 63 12.55 -13.17 6.58
CA VAL A 63 12.97 -11.81 6.23
C VAL A 63 11.75 -10.91 6.10
N GLY A 64 11.80 -9.71 6.70
CA GLY A 64 10.74 -8.71 6.61
C GLY A 64 10.65 -8.04 5.24
N GLY A 65 9.67 -7.13 5.06
CA GLY A 65 9.49 -6.32 3.85
C GLY A 65 8.54 -6.91 2.83
N ILE A 66 7.35 -6.30 2.66
CA ILE A 66 6.30 -6.77 1.73
C ILE A 66 6.47 -6.28 0.29
N ASP A 67 7.49 -5.51 -0.01
CA ASP A 67 7.82 -5.05 -1.36
C ASP A 67 9.34 -4.79 -1.50
N PHE A 68 9.82 -4.87 -2.74
CA PHE A 68 11.17 -4.49 -3.09
C PHE A 68 11.31 -4.22 -4.59
N ALA A 69 12.37 -3.50 -4.97
CA ALA A 69 12.84 -3.36 -6.34
C ALA A 69 14.36 -3.53 -6.39
N GLY A 70 14.84 -3.99 -7.52
CA GLY A 70 16.27 -4.25 -7.71
C GLY A 70 16.57 -4.82 -9.09
N VAL A 71 17.71 -5.47 -9.19
CA VAL A 71 18.24 -6.04 -10.43
C VAL A 71 18.35 -7.55 -10.30
N VAL A 72 17.89 -8.28 -11.29
CA VAL A 72 18.02 -9.73 -11.35
C VAL A 72 19.50 -10.11 -11.33
N GLU A 73 19.91 -10.90 -10.35
CA GLU A 73 21.26 -11.46 -10.22
C GLU A 73 21.36 -12.77 -11.01
N SER A 74 20.35 -13.64 -10.87
CA SER A 74 20.26 -14.91 -11.62
C SER A 74 18.81 -15.37 -11.73
N SER A 75 18.49 -16.14 -12.76
CA SER A 75 17.18 -16.71 -12.99
C SER A 75 17.24 -18.10 -13.58
N ALA A 76 16.38 -18.99 -13.09
CA ALA A 76 16.07 -20.28 -13.73
C ALA A 76 14.87 -20.18 -14.69
N ASP A 77 14.13 -19.06 -14.69
CA ASP A 77 12.99 -18.80 -15.58
C ASP A 77 13.43 -17.96 -16.78
N ALA A 78 13.12 -18.42 -17.99
CA ALA A 78 13.54 -17.78 -19.24
C ALA A 78 12.96 -16.38 -19.49
N ARG A 79 11.94 -15.98 -18.73
CA ARG A 79 11.36 -14.64 -18.81
C ARG A 79 12.26 -13.54 -18.24
N PHE A 80 13.26 -13.91 -17.41
CA PHE A 80 14.14 -12.99 -16.71
C PHE A 80 15.60 -13.41 -16.88
N ARG A 81 16.48 -12.43 -16.96
CA ARG A 81 17.93 -12.63 -17.07
C ARG A 81 18.68 -11.65 -16.18
N ALA A 82 19.92 -11.97 -15.83
CA ALA A 82 20.78 -11.08 -15.07
C ALA A 82 20.85 -9.69 -15.72
N GLY A 83 20.72 -8.66 -14.91
CA GLY A 83 20.70 -7.27 -15.33
C GLY A 83 19.30 -6.68 -15.55
N ASP A 84 18.24 -7.46 -15.61
CA ASP A 84 16.87 -6.94 -15.72
C ASP A 84 16.47 -6.20 -14.44
N GLU A 85 15.95 -4.97 -14.58
CA GLU A 85 15.33 -4.26 -13.45
C GLU A 85 13.91 -4.76 -13.21
N VAL A 86 13.61 -5.05 -11.94
CA VAL A 86 12.36 -5.69 -11.54
C VAL A 86 11.84 -5.15 -10.21
N LEU A 87 10.56 -5.43 -9.94
CA LEU A 87 9.95 -5.18 -8.64
C LEU A 87 9.01 -6.31 -8.23
N VAL A 88 8.75 -6.42 -6.94
CA VAL A 88 7.72 -7.29 -6.35
C VAL A 88 6.98 -6.52 -5.27
N THR A 89 5.63 -6.64 -5.24
CA THR A 89 4.79 -6.05 -4.20
C THR A 89 3.75 -7.07 -3.73
N GLY A 90 3.62 -7.28 -2.43
CA GLY A 90 2.71 -8.28 -1.87
C GLY A 90 3.17 -9.71 -2.13
N CYS A 91 2.37 -10.54 -2.80
CA CYS A 91 2.69 -11.93 -3.15
C CYS A 91 3.15 -12.77 -1.95
N ALA A 92 2.54 -12.57 -0.78
CA ALA A 92 2.88 -13.26 0.46
C ALA A 92 4.31 -13.01 1.01
N LEU A 93 5.04 -12.01 0.49
CA LEU A 93 6.31 -11.55 1.06
C LEU A 93 6.10 -11.15 2.52
N SER A 94 7.00 -11.56 3.41
CA SER A 94 6.94 -11.33 4.85
C SER A 94 5.64 -11.84 5.54
N GLU A 95 4.92 -12.75 4.86
CA GLU A 95 3.77 -13.47 5.43
C GLU A 95 4.06 -14.98 5.53
N THR A 96 4.38 -15.61 4.40
CA THR A 96 4.73 -17.03 4.27
C THR A 96 6.03 -17.25 3.50
N HIS A 97 6.63 -16.19 2.99
CA HIS A 97 7.84 -16.16 2.18
C HIS A 97 8.77 -15.04 2.63
N ASP A 98 10.07 -15.19 2.48
CA ASP A 98 11.03 -14.14 2.79
C ASP A 98 10.75 -12.88 1.97
N GLY A 99 10.91 -11.72 2.61
CA GLY A 99 10.59 -10.42 2.07
C GLY A 99 11.79 -9.66 1.51
N GLY A 100 11.60 -8.34 1.33
CA GLY A 100 12.54 -7.46 0.65
C GLY A 100 13.57 -6.76 1.55
N TYR A 101 13.58 -6.97 2.87
CA TYR A 101 14.57 -6.36 3.75
C TYR A 101 15.83 -7.22 3.85
N ALA A 102 16.48 -7.42 2.73
CA ALA A 102 17.77 -8.09 2.60
C ALA A 102 18.47 -7.61 1.32
N GLU A 103 19.78 -7.72 1.26
CA GLU A 103 20.55 -7.38 0.04
C GLU A 103 20.17 -8.27 -1.15
N TYR A 104 19.69 -9.48 -0.90
CA TYR A 104 19.18 -10.41 -1.91
C TYR A 104 17.81 -10.95 -1.51
N ALA A 105 16.92 -11.06 -2.49
CA ALA A 105 15.65 -11.76 -2.38
C ALA A 105 15.59 -12.90 -3.40
N ARG A 106 15.00 -14.05 -3.02
CA ARG A 106 14.75 -15.17 -3.92
C ARG A 106 13.27 -15.44 -3.98
N VAL A 107 12.66 -15.34 -5.16
CA VAL A 107 11.21 -15.37 -5.33
C VAL A 107 10.78 -16.19 -6.56
N PRO A 108 9.53 -16.70 -6.56
CA PRO A 108 8.93 -17.28 -7.76
C PRO A 108 8.85 -16.24 -8.89
N ALA A 109 9.16 -16.68 -10.11
CA ALA A 109 9.14 -15.82 -11.31
C ALA A 109 7.77 -15.17 -11.58
N ASP A 110 6.68 -15.82 -11.18
CA ASP A 110 5.32 -15.30 -11.35
C ASP A 110 5.00 -14.06 -10.48
N TRP A 111 5.80 -13.80 -9.45
CA TRP A 111 5.63 -12.61 -8.60
C TRP A 111 6.31 -11.37 -9.15
N ILE A 112 7.28 -11.59 -10.02
CA ILE A 112 8.12 -10.52 -10.55
C ILE A 112 7.38 -9.71 -11.62
N ILE A 113 7.45 -8.41 -11.48
CA ILE A 113 7.02 -7.43 -12.47
C ILE A 113 8.27 -6.84 -13.10
N PRO A 114 8.46 -6.95 -14.44
CA PRO A 114 9.47 -6.17 -15.13
C PRO A 114 9.29 -4.69 -14.82
N MET A 115 10.38 -3.96 -14.63
CA MET A 115 10.30 -2.53 -14.33
C MET A 115 9.52 -1.82 -15.44
N PRO A 116 8.38 -1.16 -15.12
CA PRO A 116 7.62 -0.43 -16.13
C PRO A 116 8.42 0.72 -16.70
N GLN A 117 8.22 0.99 -17.99
CA GLN A 117 8.93 2.09 -18.67
C GLN A 117 8.73 3.43 -17.93
N GLY A 118 9.82 4.16 -17.73
CA GLY A 118 9.82 5.45 -17.03
C GLY A 118 9.91 5.35 -15.50
N LEU A 119 9.90 4.15 -14.94
CA LEU A 119 10.20 3.92 -13.53
C LEU A 119 11.64 3.38 -13.37
N GLU A 120 12.20 3.65 -12.21
CA GLU A 120 13.46 3.11 -11.71
C GLU A 120 13.22 2.48 -10.33
N PRO A 121 14.11 1.67 -9.77
CA PRO A 121 13.89 1.00 -8.50
C PRO A 121 13.48 1.93 -7.36
N ARG A 122 14.05 3.14 -7.30
CA ARG A 122 13.69 4.15 -6.29
C ARG A 122 12.24 4.65 -6.43
N SER A 123 11.83 5.05 -7.62
CA SER A 123 10.47 5.53 -7.88
C SER A 123 9.44 4.41 -7.78
N ALA A 124 9.79 3.20 -8.22
CA ALA A 124 8.97 2.01 -8.06
C ALA A 124 8.68 1.72 -6.58
N MET A 125 9.65 1.86 -5.67
CA MET A 125 9.44 1.67 -4.23
C MET A 125 8.86 2.90 -3.53
N ALA A 126 9.01 4.10 -4.09
CA ALA A 126 8.22 5.26 -3.65
C ALA A 126 6.71 4.99 -3.78
N LEU A 127 6.32 4.33 -4.85
CA LEU A 127 4.96 3.78 -5.03
C LEU A 127 4.76 2.54 -4.17
N GLY A 128 5.55 1.51 -4.38
CA GLY A 128 5.53 0.26 -3.65
C GLY A 128 4.14 -0.38 -3.57
N THR A 129 3.90 -1.13 -2.52
CA THR A 129 2.59 -1.72 -2.21
C THR A 129 1.51 -0.65 -2.03
N ALA A 130 1.85 0.53 -1.50
CA ALA A 130 0.88 1.60 -1.29
C ALA A 130 0.37 2.19 -2.61
N GLY A 131 1.26 2.48 -3.57
CA GLY A 131 0.88 2.99 -4.89
C GLY A 131 0.13 1.94 -5.72
N PHE A 132 0.59 0.70 -5.66
CA PHE A 132 -0.12 -0.41 -6.31
C PHE A 132 -1.55 -0.55 -5.75
N THR A 133 -1.73 -0.46 -4.43
CA THR A 133 -3.03 -0.57 -3.77
C THR A 133 -3.96 0.59 -4.16
N ALA A 134 -3.46 1.82 -4.19
CA ALA A 134 -4.22 3.00 -4.64
C ALA A 134 -4.67 2.86 -6.11
N ALA A 135 -3.75 2.45 -6.99
CA ALA A 135 -4.04 2.24 -8.40
C ALA A 135 -5.02 1.09 -8.64
N LEU A 136 -4.89 -0.02 -7.89
CA LEU A 136 -5.84 -1.15 -7.96
C LEU A 136 -7.24 -0.72 -7.52
N ALA A 137 -7.34 0.08 -6.45
CA ALA A 137 -8.61 0.63 -5.99
C ALA A 137 -9.29 1.47 -7.08
N ILE A 138 -8.56 2.42 -7.67
CA ILE A 138 -9.07 3.27 -8.76
C ILE A 138 -9.45 2.41 -9.97
N HIS A 139 -8.61 1.46 -10.36
CA HIS A 139 -8.87 0.55 -11.47
C HIS A 139 -10.18 -0.23 -11.29
N LEU A 140 -10.41 -0.79 -10.10
CA LEU A 140 -11.63 -1.54 -9.81
C LEU A 140 -12.86 -0.65 -9.70
N MET A 141 -12.73 0.56 -9.14
CA MET A 141 -13.82 1.55 -9.12
C MET A 141 -14.21 1.96 -10.54
N GLU A 142 -13.25 2.27 -11.41
CA GLU A 142 -13.50 2.64 -12.81
C GLU A 142 -14.11 1.47 -13.61
N ARG A 143 -13.68 0.23 -13.37
CA ARG A 143 -14.32 -0.97 -13.95
C ARG A 143 -15.76 -1.14 -13.48
N ASN A 144 -16.11 -0.61 -12.31
CA ASN A 144 -17.47 -0.58 -11.78
C ASN A 144 -18.12 0.79 -12.00
N GLU A 145 -17.88 1.38 -13.18
CA GLU A 145 -18.53 2.57 -13.70
C GLU A 145 -18.25 3.89 -12.93
N GLN A 146 -17.25 3.93 -12.03
CA GLN A 146 -16.83 5.20 -11.45
C GLN A 146 -16.13 6.04 -12.51
N ALA A 147 -16.55 7.30 -12.67
CA ALA A 147 -15.98 8.21 -13.64
C ALA A 147 -15.75 9.60 -13.04
N PRO A 148 -14.76 10.37 -13.55
CA PRO A 148 -14.58 11.78 -13.15
C PRO A 148 -15.77 12.64 -13.60
N GLY A 149 -15.90 13.85 -13.01
CA GLY A 149 -16.97 14.78 -13.32
C GLY A 149 -18.27 14.57 -12.53
N GLY A 150 -18.36 13.53 -11.71
CA GLY A 150 -19.44 13.31 -10.75
C GLY A 150 -19.16 13.93 -9.39
N ALA A 151 -19.91 13.53 -8.36
CA ALA A 151 -19.66 13.96 -6.99
C ALA A 151 -18.29 13.47 -6.48
N ALA A 152 -17.72 14.23 -5.54
CA ALA A 152 -16.36 14.03 -5.04
C ALA A 152 -16.10 12.62 -4.47
N ILE A 153 -14.88 12.15 -4.61
CA ILE A 153 -14.37 10.91 -4.01
C ILE A 153 -13.72 11.22 -2.67
N VAL A 154 -14.14 10.52 -1.62
CA VAL A 154 -13.52 10.64 -0.29
C VAL A 154 -12.31 9.70 -0.18
N VAL A 155 -11.20 10.20 0.34
CA VAL A 155 -10.03 9.39 0.71
C VAL A 155 -9.82 9.49 2.21
N THR A 156 -9.97 8.39 2.93
CA THR A 156 -9.73 8.31 4.37
C THR A 156 -8.30 7.86 4.67
N GLY A 157 -7.77 8.16 5.86
CA GLY A 157 -6.36 7.91 6.14
C GLY A 157 -5.46 8.66 5.15
N ALA A 158 -5.88 9.84 4.76
CA ALA A 158 -5.38 10.64 3.64
C ALA A 158 -3.88 10.94 3.71
N THR A 159 -3.32 11.07 4.90
CA THR A 159 -1.89 11.37 5.12
C THR A 159 -0.98 10.15 5.06
N GLY A 160 -1.53 8.93 5.02
CA GLY A 160 -0.74 7.71 4.86
C GLY A 160 -0.28 7.48 3.43
N GLY A 161 0.57 6.48 3.22
CA GLY A 161 1.15 6.17 1.90
C GLY A 161 0.08 5.93 0.82
N VAL A 162 -0.90 5.06 1.09
CA VAL A 162 -2.01 4.77 0.14
C VAL A 162 -2.85 6.03 -0.08
N GLY A 163 -3.26 6.72 1.01
CA GLY A 163 -4.12 7.89 0.93
C GLY A 163 -3.51 9.04 0.13
N SER A 164 -2.25 9.37 0.38
CA SER A 164 -1.53 10.43 -0.33
C SER A 164 -1.42 10.16 -1.83
N ILE A 165 -1.04 8.92 -2.19
CA ILE A 165 -0.94 8.51 -3.59
C ILE A 165 -2.32 8.47 -4.27
N ALA A 166 -3.35 7.99 -3.56
CA ALA A 166 -4.72 7.95 -4.09
C ALA A 166 -5.26 9.36 -4.39
N ILE A 167 -5.00 10.34 -3.53
CA ILE A 167 -5.38 11.74 -3.76
C ILE A 167 -4.74 12.25 -5.04
N ASP A 168 -3.42 12.07 -5.18
CA ASP A 168 -2.68 12.55 -6.35
C ASP A 168 -3.15 11.88 -7.65
N MET A 169 -3.31 10.56 -7.65
CA MET A 169 -3.80 9.81 -8.81
C MET A 169 -5.23 10.23 -9.20
N LEU A 170 -6.16 10.29 -8.23
CA LEU A 170 -7.55 10.68 -8.49
C LEU A 170 -7.64 12.11 -9.04
N SER A 171 -6.95 13.06 -8.39
CA SER A 171 -6.89 14.45 -8.84
C SER A 171 -6.31 14.56 -10.25
N SER A 172 -5.24 13.81 -10.55
CA SER A 172 -4.64 13.76 -11.89
C SER A 172 -5.59 13.21 -12.95
N ARG A 173 -6.52 12.33 -12.56
CA ARG A 173 -7.58 11.75 -13.41
C ARG A 173 -8.80 12.66 -13.56
N GLY A 174 -8.83 13.82 -12.91
CA GLY A 174 -9.93 14.78 -12.96
C GLY A 174 -11.09 14.49 -11.99
N TYR A 175 -10.88 13.64 -11.00
CA TYR A 175 -11.83 13.51 -9.89
C TYR A 175 -11.69 14.68 -8.92
N GLU A 176 -12.81 15.18 -8.40
CA GLU A 176 -12.80 16.01 -7.20
C GLU A 176 -12.53 15.12 -5.98
N VAL A 177 -11.56 15.49 -5.15
CA VAL A 177 -11.11 14.67 -4.03
C VAL A 177 -11.33 15.39 -2.70
N ILE A 178 -11.96 14.70 -1.75
CA ILE A 178 -12.09 15.13 -0.36
C ILE A 178 -11.20 14.24 0.50
N ALA A 179 -10.19 14.83 1.13
CA ALA A 179 -9.31 14.11 2.04
C ALA A 179 -9.87 14.10 3.47
N VAL A 180 -9.86 12.95 4.14
CA VAL A 180 -10.20 12.83 5.56
C VAL A 180 -8.94 12.49 6.36
N SER A 181 -8.58 13.37 7.29
CA SER A 181 -7.38 13.26 8.12
C SER A 181 -7.66 13.53 9.59
N GLY A 182 -6.92 12.86 10.48
CA GLY A 182 -6.84 13.24 11.90
C GLY A 182 -5.74 14.25 12.21
N LYS A 183 -4.97 14.71 11.19
CA LYS A 183 -3.83 15.63 11.35
C LYS A 183 -4.19 17.00 10.80
N ALA A 184 -4.43 17.97 11.67
CA ALA A 184 -4.78 19.34 11.27
C ALA A 184 -3.60 20.06 10.61
N ASP A 185 -2.38 19.76 10.99
CA ASP A 185 -1.13 20.29 10.44
C ASP A 185 -0.81 19.80 9.03
N ALA A 186 -1.50 18.77 8.54
CA ALA A 186 -1.29 18.20 7.20
C ALA A 186 -2.24 18.77 6.13
N VAL A 187 -3.06 19.76 6.41
CA VAL A 187 -4.05 20.32 5.47
C VAL A 187 -3.38 20.82 4.20
N ASP A 188 -2.33 21.62 4.31
CA ASP A 188 -1.62 22.19 3.16
C ASP A 188 -0.91 21.10 2.32
N TYR A 189 -0.36 20.09 2.98
CA TYR A 189 0.18 18.93 2.30
C TYR A 189 -0.88 18.23 1.45
N LEU A 190 -2.04 17.91 2.01
CA LEU A 190 -3.12 17.23 1.29
C LEU A 190 -3.67 18.06 0.12
N LYS A 191 -3.83 19.36 0.30
CA LYS A 191 -4.19 20.28 -0.79
C LYS A 191 -3.14 20.32 -1.89
N SER A 192 -1.86 20.29 -1.51
CA SER A 192 -0.75 20.29 -2.49
C SER A 192 -0.68 19.01 -3.33
N LEU A 193 -1.35 17.93 -2.93
CA LEU A 193 -1.52 16.69 -3.69
C LEU A 193 -2.79 16.69 -4.55
N GLY A 194 -3.62 17.74 -4.47
CA GLY A 194 -4.82 17.87 -5.28
C GLY A 194 -6.14 17.62 -4.53
N ALA A 195 -6.14 17.54 -3.19
CA ALA A 195 -7.39 17.52 -2.44
C ALA A 195 -8.10 18.87 -2.55
N ALA A 196 -9.32 18.88 -3.09
CA ALA A 196 -10.15 20.08 -3.20
C ALA A 196 -10.61 20.57 -1.82
N ARG A 197 -10.84 19.62 -0.91
CA ARG A 197 -11.26 19.89 0.48
C ARG A 197 -10.63 18.87 1.43
N VAL A 198 -10.36 19.32 2.66
CA VAL A 198 -9.92 18.46 3.76
C VAL A 198 -10.97 18.52 4.87
N LEU A 199 -11.38 17.34 5.36
CA LEU A 199 -12.25 17.18 6.52
C LEU A 199 -11.40 16.63 7.66
N LEU A 200 -11.44 17.28 8.81
CA LEU A 200 -10.81 16.75 10.01
C LEU A 200 -11.72 15.66 10.60
N ARG A 201 -11.13 14.48 10.85
CA ARG A 201 -11.87 13.31 11.31
C ARG A 201 -12.70 13.56 12.56
N ASP A 202 -12.20 14.39 13.46
CA ASP A 202 -12.84 14.67 14.75
C ASP A 202 -14.00 15.69 14.62
N GLU A 203 -14.12 16.34 13.46
CA GLU A 203 -15.22 17.28 13.12
C GLU A 203 -16.33 16.59 12.31
N ILE A 204 -16.18 15.31 11.94
CA ILE A 204 -17.17 14.59 11.14
C ILE A 204 -18.37 14.21 12.02
N ASP A 205 -19.55 14.69 11.62
CA ASP A 205 -20.80 14.12 12.10
C ASP A 205 -21.05 12.78 11.38
N TYR A 206 -20.83 11.70 12.10
CA TYR A 206 -21.04 10.35 11.58
C TYR A 206 -22.51 9.99 11.38
N GLY A 207 -23.46 10.78 11.91
CA GLY A 207 -24.89 10.50 11.83
C GLY A 207 -25.30 9.21 12.54
N LYS A 208 -26.62 8.94 12.57
CA LYS A 208 -27.20 7.74 13.21
C LYS A 208 -28.24 7.03 12.35
N LYS A 209 -28.62 7.63 11.21
CA LYS A 209 -29.68 7.06 10.35
C LYS A 209 -29.11 5.90 9.50
N PRO A 210 -29.90 4.90 9.17
CA PRO A 210 -29.52 3.85 8.22
C PRO A 210 -29.08 4.37 6.85
N LEU A 211 -29.63 5.54 6.43
CA LEU A 211 -29.23 6.33 5.26
C LEU A 211 -29.15 7.80 5.69
N GLU A 212 -28.00 8.39 5.49
CA GLU A 212 -27.80 9.85 5.60
C GLU A 212 -27.99 10.53 4.23
N ALA A 213 -27.95 11.86 4.19
CA ALA A 213 -27.92 12.56 2.91
C ALA A 213 -26.72 12.09 2.07
N ALA A 214 -26.94 11.86 0.77
CA ALA A 214 -25.84 11.53 -0.15
C ALA A 214 -24.93 12.75 -0.31
N GLN A 215 -23.64 12.58 -0.07
CA GLN A 215 -22.63 13.64 -0.07
C GLN A 215 -21.49 13.36 -1.06
N PHE A 216 -21.20 12.08 -1.34
CA PHE A 216 -19.99 11.66 -2.04
C PHE A 216 -20.33 10.74 -3.21
N GLY A 217 -19.53 10.78 -4.28
CA GLY A 217 -19.65 9.89 -5.42
C GLY A 217 -19.02 8.52 -5.20
N GLY A 218 -18.12 8.40 -4.23
CA GLY A 218 -17.42 7.17 -3.88
C GLY A 218 -16.37 7.41 -2.82
N ALA A 219 -15.61 6.37 -2.46
CA ALA A 219 -14.55 6.50 -1.48
C ALA A 219 -13.40 5.50 -1.67
N ILE A 220 -12.20 5.89 -1.23
CA ILE A 220 -11.06 5.00 -0.96
C ILE A 220 -10.85 4.99 0.55
N ASP A 221 -11.16 3.86 1.19
CA ASP A 221 -11.13 3.75 2.64
C ASP A 221 -9.94 2.93 3.15
N ASN A 222 -9.06 3.62 3.88
CA ASN A 222 -7.89 3.04 4.54
C ASN A 222 -8.09 2.84 6.05
N VAL A 223 -9.25 3.19 6.60
CA VAL A 223 -9.49 3.29 8.03
C VAL A 223 -10.39 2.18 8.57
N GLY A 224 -11.44 1.82 7.83
CA GLY A 224 -12.40 0.82 8.31
C GLY A 224 -13.29 1.33 9.45
N GLY A 225 -13.85 0.39 10.22
CA GLY A 225 -14.62 0.66 11.42
C GLY A 225 -15.81 1.62 11.19
N LYS A 226 -16.01 2.54 12.13
CA LYS A 226 -17.09 3.53 12.05
C LYS A 226 -16.98 4.46 10.83
N THR A 227 -15.77 4.69 10.33
CA THR A 227 -15.54 5.52 9.14
C THR A 227 -16.07 4.85 7.89
N LEU A 228 -15.79 3.56 7.70
CA LEU A 228 -16.35 2.78 6.60
C LEU A 228 -17.88 2.69 6.72
N ALA A 229 -18.41 2.49 7.93
CA ALA A 229 -19.86 2.49 8.17
C ALA A 229 -20.52 3.82 7.80
N TRP A 230 -19.88 4.95 8.10
CA TRP A 230 -20.34 6.29 7.70
C TRP A 230 -20.32 6.44 6.18
N LEU A 231 -19.25 6.01 5.50
CA LEU A 231 -19.15 6.06 4.04
C LEU A 231 -20.29 5.27 3.37
N THR A 232 -20.65 4.09 3.88
CA THR A 232 -21.79 3.33 3.31
C THR A 232 -23.09 4.12 3.33
N ARG A 233 -23.30 4.96 4.35
CA ARG A 233 -24.54 5.75 4.53
C ARG A 233 -24.56 7.07 3.78
N THR A 234 -23.38 7.60 3.40
CA THR A 234 -23.21 8.94 2.80
C THR A 234 -22.78 8.92 1.34
N VAL A 235 -22.30 7.80 0.83
CA VAL A 235 -22.03 7.60 -0.60
C VAL A 235 -23.36 7.57 -1.36
N GLY A 236 -23.38 8.21 -2.53
CA GLY A 236 -24.55 8.39 -3.37
C GLY A 236 -24.85 7.18 -4.24
N PHE A 237 -25.78 7.41 -5.17
CA PHE A 237 -26.31 6.36 -6.06
C PHE A 237 -25.21 5.71 -6.89
N ARG A 238 -25.14 4.37 -6.85
CA ARG A 238 -24.16 3.51 -7.54
C ARG A 238 -22.69 3.82 -7.22
N GLY A 239 -22.41 4.59 -6.16
CA GLY A 239 -21.04 4.92 -5.78
C GLY A 239 -20.27 3.72 -5.26
N ASN A 240 -18.95 3.75 -5.43
CA ASN A 240 -18.03 2.68 -5.06
C ASN A 240 -17.22 3.07 -3.82
N ILE A 241 -17.07 2.13 -2.90
CA ILE A 241 -16.21 2.27 -1.73
C ILE A 241 -15.13 1.19 -1.83
N ALA A 242 -13.90 1.58 -2.17
CA ALA A 242 -12.75 0.70 -2.14
C ALA A 242 -12.28 0.51 -0.70
N SER A 243 -12.54 -0.67 -0.12
CA SER A 243 -12.14 -1.01 1.26
C SER A 243 -10.76 -1.64 1.27
N ILE A 244 -9.80 -0.96 1.90
CA ILE A 244 -8.36 -1.29 1.85
C ILE A 244 -7.83 -1.64 3.23
N GLY A 245 -8.07 -0.79 4.23
CA GLY A 245 -7.43 -0.88 5.53
C GLY A 245 -8.40 -0.87 6.71
N ASN A 246 -7.83 -1.12 7.88
CA ASN A 246 -8.58 -1.24 9.13
C ASN A 246 -7.90 -0.52 10.31
N ALA A 247 -7.17 0.57 10.03
CA ALA A 247 -6.46 1.32 11.06
C ALA A 247 -7.37 1.87 12.18
N GLY A 248 -8.65 2.10 11.88
CA GLY A 248 -9.68 2.52 12.85
C GLY A 248 -10.57 1.40 13.36
N GLY A 249 -10.33 0.15 12.93
CA GLY A 249 -11.05 -1.03 13.38
C GLY A 249 -11.49 -1.95 12.23
N ALA A 250 -11.67 -3.23 12.55
CA ALA A 250 -12.06 -4.26 11.58
C ALA A 250 -13.57 -4.48 11.49
N GLN A 251 -14.34 -3.99 12.46
CA GLN A 251 -15.79 -4.20 12.51
C GLN A 251 -16.51 -3.19 11.61
N LEU A 252 -17.44 -3.69 10.78
CA LEU A 252 -18.32 -2.87 9.94
C LEU A 252 -19.76 -2.98 10.46
N GLU A 253 -20.25 -1.92 11.08
CA GLU A 253 -21.63 -1.82 11.54
C GLU A 253 -22.44 -0.98 10.54
N THR A 254 -23.23 -1.63 9.72
CA THR A 254 -24.08 -1.01 8.69
C THR A 254 -25.37 -1.80 8.51
N THR A 255 -26.29 -1.28 7.68
CA THR A 255 -27.52 -1.95 7.29
C THR A 255 -27.50 -2.28 5.80
N VAL A 256 -28.48 -3.03 5.31
CA VAL A 256 -28.60 -3.30 3.86
C VAL A 256 -29.15 -2.11 3.07
N MET A 257 -29.66 -1.07 3.74
CA MET A 257 -30.35 0.05 3.11
C MET A 257 -29.50 0.81 2.07
N PRO A 258 -28.18 1.13 2.32
CA PRO A 258 -27.33 1.75 1.31
C PRO A 258 -27.23 0.91 0.03
N PHE A 259 -27.16 -0.40 0.17
CA PHE A 259 -26.96 -1.33 -0.94
C PHE A 259 -28.23 -1.48 -1.78
N ILE A 260 -29.40 -1.69 -1.17
CA ILE A 260 -30.66 -1.92 -1.91
C ILE A 260 -31.29 -0.62 -2.42
N LEU A 261 -31.15 0.52 -1.71
CA LEU A 261 -31.82 1.76 -2.09
C LEU A 261 -30.95 2.69 -2.94
N ARG A 262 -29.62 2.60 -2.82
CA ARG A 262 -28.67 3.41 -3.60
C ARG A 262 -27.74 2.60 -4.48
N GLY A 263 -27.74 1.28 -4.39
CA GLY A 263 -26.80 0.44 -5.14
C GLY A 263 -25.35 0.74 -4.80
N VAL A 264 -25.05 1.15 -3.54
CA VAL A 264 -23.66 1.38 -3.10
C VAL A 264 -22.89 0.08 -3.17
N ASN A 265 -21.66 0.14 -3.63
CA ASN A 265 -20.79 -1.03 -3.77
C ASN A 265 -19.64 -0.94 -2.76
N ILE A 266 -19.31 -2.02 -2.08
CA ILE A 266 -18.05 -2.17 -1.35
C ILE A 266 -17.15 -3.10 -2.15
N LEU A 267 -16.03 -2.56 -2.62
CA LEU A 267 -15.02 -3.27 -3.38
C LEU A 267 -13.86 -3.63 -2.44
N GLY A 268 -13.67 -4.91 -2.16
CA GLY A 268 -12.54 -5.39 -1.37
C GLY A 268 -11.23 -5.30 -2.17
N ILE A 269 -10.21 -4.65 -1.62
CA ILE A 269 -8.92 -4.42 -2.27
C ILE A 269 -7.85 -5.31 -1.63
N ASN A 270 -7.61 -6.47 -2.22
CA ASN A 270 -6.54 -7.37 -1.79
C ASN A 270 -5.32 -7.24 -2.73
N SER A 271 -4.43 -6.29 -2.44
CA SER A 271 -3.23 -6.05 -3.24
C SER A 271 -2.18 -7.17 -3.12
N SER A 272 -2.18 -7.93 -2.03
CA SER A 272 -1.23 -9.03 -1.82
C SER A 272 -1.52 -10.22 -2.74
N ALA A 273 -2.79 -10.61 -2.88
CA ALA A 273 -3.20 -11.79 -3.66
C ALA A 273 -3.76 -11.45 -5.06
N THR A 274 -3.44 -10.28 -5.59
CA THR A 274 -3.85 -9.87 -6.94
C THR A 274 -3.26 -10.80 -8.00
N PRO A 275 -4.06 -11.37 -8.91
CA PRO A 275 -3.55 -12.22 -9.99
C PRO A 275 -2.54 -11.49 -10.89
N ARG A 276 -1.53 -12.22 -11.40
CA ARG A 276 -0.43 -11.66 -12.21
C ARG A 276 -0.92 -10.77 -13.36
N ALA A 277 -1.88 -11.22 -14.14
CA ALA A 277 -2.39 -10.45 -15.28
C ALA A 277 -2.94 -9.08 -14.88
N LEU A 278 -3.73 -9.02 -13.80
CA LEU A 278 -4.26 -7.77 -13.25
C LEU A 278 -3.14 -6.91 -12.65
N ARG A 279 -2.15 -7.54 -11.99
CA ARG A 279 -0.99 -6.85 -11.42
C ARG A 279 -0.19 -6.14 -12.51
N LEU A 280 0.10 -6.82 -13.62
CA LEU A 280 0.79 -6.22 -14.79
C LEU A 280 -0.02 -5.04 -15.36
N ALA A 281 -1.33 -5.21 -15.55
CA ALA A 281 -2.20 -4.15 -16.07
C ALA A 281 -2.23 -2.92 -15.16
N VAL A 282 -2.28 -3.11 -13.84
CA VAL A 282 -2.28 -2.00 -12.88
C VAL A 282 -0.92 -1.29 -12.84
N TRP A 283 0.21 -2.02 -12.85
CA TRP A 283 1.54 -1.42 -12.94
C TRP A 283 1.74 -0.65 -14.26
N GLN A 284 1.19 -1.15 -15.39
CA GLN A 284 1.20 -0.41 -16.65
C GLN A 284 0.42 0.92 -16.52
N ARG A 285 -0.71 0.92 -15.83
CA ARG A 285 -1.48 2.15 -15.55
C ARG A 285 -0.72 3.13 -14.66
N ILE A 286 -0.01 2.62 -13.65
CA ILE A 286 0.86 3.46 -12.80
C ILE A 286 1.94 4.16 -13.61
N ALA A 287 2.47 3.50 -14.64
CA ALA A 287 3.46 4.09 -15.53
C ALA A 287 2.86 5.02 -16.60
N THR A 288 1.53 5.10 -16.73
CA THR A 288 0.85 5.88 -17.77
C THR A 288 -0.21 6.80 -17.21
N ASP A 289 -1.48 6.41 -17.24
CA ASP A 289 -2.63 7.26 -16.93
C ASP A 289 -2.89 7.45 -15.41
N LEU A 290 -2.31 6.63 -14.57
CA LEU A 290 -2.31 6.76 -13.11
C LEU A 290 -0.95 7.21 -12.54
N ALA A 291 -0.05 7.75 -13.37
CA ALA A 291 1.23 8.26 -12.88
C ALA A 291 1.00 9.44 -11.91
N PRO A 292 1.49 9.34 -10.65
CA PRO A 292 1.33 10.44 -9.70
C PRO A 292 2.21 11.63 -10.11
N ARG A 293 1.67 12.85 -10.02
CA ARG A 293 2.37 14.10 -10.38
C ARG A 293 3.29 14.60 -9.29
N HIS A 294 2.99 14.26 -8.03
CA HIS A 294 3.66 14.83 -6.86
C HIS A 294 4.41 13.77 -6.04
N LEU A 295 4.88 12.68 -6.69
CA LEU A 295 5.55 11.57 -5.98
C LEU A 295 6.73 12.04 -5.12
N ALA A 296 7.49 13.05 -5.59
CA ALA A 296 8.59 13.65 -4.82
C ALA A 296 8.15 14.33 -3.52
N ARG A 297 6.90 14.83 -3.42
CA ARG A 297 6.33 15.38 -2.19
C ARG A 297 5.79 14.28 -1.27
N ILE A 298 5.31 13.21 -1.88
CA ILE A 298 4.75 12.06 -1.14
C ILE A 298 5.87 11.29 -0.44
N VAL A 299 7.07 11.23 -1.02
CA VAL A 299 8.25 10.66 -0.37
C VAL A 299 8.81 11.66 0.62
N THR A 300 8.51 11.47 1.91
CA THR A 300 8.92 12.37 3.00
C THR A 300 10.22 11.93 3.68
N GLY A 301 10.69 10.71 3.40
CA GLY A 301 11.95 10.22 3.95
C GLY A 301 12.54 9.06 3.16
N THR A 302 13.85 8.93 3.26
CA THR A 302 14.60 7.73 2.87
C THR A 302 15.53 7.41 4.03
N VAL A 303 15.49 6.17 4.50
CA VAL A 303 16.35 5.68 5.57
C VAL A 303 17.34 4.67 5.03
N ASP A 304 18.49 4.58 5.64
CA ASP A 304 19.44 3.50 5.38
C ASP A 304 18.91 2.19 5.99
N PHE A 305 19.36 1.06 5.44
CA PHE A 305 18.91 -0.26 5.85
C PHE A 305 19.05 -0.50 7.37
N ALA A 306 20.15 -0.02 7.96
CA ALA A 306 20.41 -0.16 9.39
C ALA A 306 19.39 0.59 10.29
N ASP A 307 18.69 1.61 9.75
CA ASP A 307 17.77 2.46 10.51
C ASP A 307 16.32 1.97 10.52
N LEU A 308 16.04 0.81 9.92
CA LEU A 308 14.71 0.19 9.86
C LEU A 308 13.97 0.17 11.20
N PRO A 309 14.58 -0.25 12.34
CA PRO A 309 13.86 -0.34 13.61
C PRO A 309 13.31 1.02 14.09
N GLY A 310 14.09 2.11 13.89
CA GLY A 310 13.66 3.46 14.24
C GLY A 310 12.49 3.94 13.36
N ALA A 311 12.53 3.62 12.08
CA ALA A 311 11.46 3.96 11.15
C ALA A 311 10.14 3.24 11.45
N PHE A 312 10.20 1.97 11.87
CA PHE A 312 9.00 1.24 12.32
C PHE A 312 8.37 1.85 13.58
N ALA A 313 9.20 2.22 14.55
CA ALA A 313 8.72 2.88 15.78
C ALA A 313 8.00 4.20 15.47
N ALA A 314 8.56 5.03 14.58
CA ALA A 314 7.94 6.28 14.14
C ALA A 314 6.60 6.05 13.42
N LEU A 315 6.52 5.00 12.58
CA LEU A 315 5.30 4.64 11.88
C LEU A 315 4.19 4.18 12.84
N ILE A 316 4.51 3.33 13.80
CA ILE A 316 3.54 2.86 14.82
C ILE A 316 3.06 4.03 15.71
N ALA A 317 3.94 4.97 16.04
CA ALA A 317 3.56 6.19 16.78
C ALA A 317 2.67 7.15 15.97
N GLY A 318 2.40 6.87 14.69
CA GLY A 318 1.54 7.70 13.84
C GLY A 318 2.19 8.99 13.34
N HIS A 319 3.50 9.14 13.48
CA HIS A 319 4.24 10.34 13.05
C HIS A 319 4.47 10.43 11.54
N ASN A 320 4.03 9.42 10.79
CA ASN A 320 4.25 9.37 9.34
C ASN A 320 3.38 10.34 8.56
N LEU A 321 3.97 10.87 7.51
CA LEU A 321 3.33 11.58 6.42
C LEU A 321 3.84 10.97 5.10
N GLY A 322 2.94 10.62 4.17
CA GLY A 322 3.33 10.07 2.87
C GLY A 322 4.07 8.73 2.94
N ARG A 323 5.22 8.64 2.28
CA ARG A 323 6.03 7.43 2.10
C ARG A 323 7.44 7.59 2.66
N THR A 324 7.92 6.53 3.29
CA THR A 324 9.33 6.36 3.64
C THR A 324 9.91 5.20 2.83
N LEU A 325 11.06 5.43 2.23
CA LEU A 325 11.84 4.44 1.50
C LEU A 325 12.94 3.86 2.37
N VAL A 326 13.38 2.66 2.03
CA VAL A 326 14.60 2.04 2.56
C VAL A 326 15.58 1.86 1.42
N LYS A 327 16.78 2.39 1.56
CA LYS A 327 17.90 2.10 0.68
C LYS A 327 18.63 0.88 1.22
N ILE A 328 18.72 -0.19 0.43
CA ILE A 328 19.34 -1.46 0.83
C ILE A 328 20.71 -1.63 0.22
N GLY A 329 20.87 -1.37 -1.08
CA GLY A 329 22.13 -1.49 -1.78
C GLY A 329 22.52 -0.27 -2.61
#